data_f7836577010a8482b4ddafc7bfce6c68
#
_entry.id   f7836577010a8482b4ddafc7bfce6c68
#
_cell.length_a   1.000
_cell.length_b   1.000
_cell.length_c   1.000
_cell.angle_alpha   90.00
_cell.angle_beta   90.00
_cell.angle_gamma   90.00
#
_symmetry.space_group_name_H-M   'P 1'
#
loop_
_entity.id
_entity.type
_entity.pdbx_description
1 polymer ?
#
loop_
_entity_poly.entity_id
_entity_poly.type
_entity_poly.pdbx_seq_one_letter_code
_entity_poly.pdbx_strand_id
1 'polypeptide(L)'
;RSMAIYIALQLERPILLEGDAGVGKTQVAKTIAEIEDTELIRLQCYEGLDAAAAIYEWNYQRQLLSIRASADSGVSPDKIENRIFSREFLLERPLLRAIQQERPPVLLIDEIDRADEEFEAFLLEILSDFQITIPELGTIAATNKPIVVLTANGTRDLSDALRRRCIYSHVPFPDRATELAILRMRAPELSPRLAGQIVGFVQSIRKEDLEKKPGIAETLDWAAALAGLGLKDLTEDPVA
;
A
#
# COMPACT_ATOMS: atom_id res chain seq x y z
N ARG A 1 -13.41 -13.41 -2.98
CA ARG A 1 -12.56 -12.21 -3.06
C ARG A 1 -13.08 -11.20 -4.08
N SER A 2 -13.30 -11.60 -5.32
CA SER A 2 -13.83 -10.72 -6.39
C SER A 2 -15.16 -10.05 -5.99
N MET A 3 -16.04 -10.75 -5.27
CA MET A 3 -17.30 -10.20 -4.80
C MET A 3 -17.12 -9.07 -3.77
N ALA A 4 -16.21 -9.22 -2.79
CA ALA A 4 -15.94 -8.18 -1.79
C ALA A 4 -15.36 -6.92 -2.44
N ILE A 5 -14.44 -7.07 -3.39
CA ILE A 5 -13.88 -5.97 -4.18
C ILE A 5 -14.99 -5.28 -4.97
N TYR A 6 -15.81 -6.05 -5.70
CA TYR A 6 -16.93 -5.51 -6.46
C TYR A 6 -17.90 -4.70 -5.59
N ILE A 7 -18.28 -5.25 -4.42
CA ILE A 7 -19.16 -4.55 -3.47
C ILE A 7 -18.51 -3.27 -2.95
N ALA A 8 -17.21 -3.30 -2.63
CA ALA A 8 -16.49 -2.14 -2.16
C ALA A 8 -16.49 -1.00 -3.20
N LEU A 9 -16.22 -1.33 -4.46
CA LEU A 9 -16.25 -0.38 -5.57
C LEU A 9 -17.66 0.18 -5.81
N GLN A 10 -18.69 -0.66 -5.79
CA GLN A 10 -20.08 -0.24 -5.99
C GLN A 10 -20.62 0.65 -4.86
N LEU A 11 -20.19 0.42 -3.63
CA LEU A 11 -20.61 1.19 -2.46
C LEU A 11 -19.68 2.37 -2.15
N GLU A 12 -18.63 2.58 -2.94
CA GLU A 12 -17.58 3.58 -2.71
C GLU A 12 -17.03 3.50 -1.27
N ARG A 13 -16.88 2.27 -0.75
CA ARG A 13 -16.37 2.02 0.60
C ARG A 13 -14.95 1.48 0.55
N PRO A 14 -14.10 1.84 1.52
CA PRO A 14 -12.78 1.25 1.67
C PRO A 14 -12.86 -0.28 1.77
N ILE A 15 -11.91 -0.99 1.16
CA ILE A 15 -11.73 -2.42 1.36
C ILE A 15 -10.58 -2.68 2.31
N LEU A 16 -10.78 -3.52 3.33
CA LEU A 16 -9.76 -4.00 4.24
C LEU A 16 -9.41 -5.45 3.92
N LEU A 17 -8.16 -5.64 3.49
CA LEU A 17 -7.59 -6.96 3.19
C LEU A 17 -6.71 -7.40 4.35
N GLU A 18 -7.11 -8.43 5.08
CA GLU A 18 -6.36 -8.97 6.22
C GLU A 18 -5.88 -10.39 5.91
N GLY A 19 -4.68 -10.74 6.33
CA GLY A 19 -4.09 -12.08 6.15
C GLY A 19 -2.59 -12.04 6.37
N ASP A 20 -1.94 -13.19 6.34
CA ASP A 20 -0.50 -13.33 6.57
C ASP A 20 0.34 -12.47 5.60
N ALA A 21 1.58 -12.18 5.99
CA ALA A 21 2.54 -11.51 5.11
C ALA A 21 2.79 -12.35 3.85
N GLY A 22 2.98 -11.71 2.71
CA GLY A 22 3.32 -12.39 1.46
C GLY A 22 2.17 -13.12 0.74
N VAL A 23 0.90 -13.03 1.21
CA VAL A 23 -0.26 -13.66 0.53
C VAL A 23 -0.76 -12.89 -0.69
N GLY A 24 -0.19 -11.71 -0.99
CA GLY A 24 -0.52 -10.92 -2.19
C GLY A 24 -1.58 -9.84 -1.97
N LYS A 25 -1.78 -9.34 -0.74
CA LYS A 25 -2.74 -8.24 -0.46
C LYS A 25 -2.46 -6.97 -1.26
N THR A 26 -1.22 -6.51 -1.26
CA THR A 26 -0.78 -5.32 -2.01
C THR A 26 -0.98 -5.48 -3.53
N GLN A 27 -0.90 -6.72 -4.05
CA GLN A 27 -1.14 -6.98 -5.47
C GLN A 27 -2.59 -6.70 -5.89
N VAL A 28 -3.55 -6.85 -4.98
CA VAL A 28 -4.96 -6.51 -5.25
C VAL A 28 -5.12 -5.04 -5.61
N ALA A 29 -4.49 -4.13 -4.84
CA ALA A 29 -4.54 -2.70 -5.13
C ALA A 29 -3.90 -2.35 -6.49
N LYS A 30 -2.78 -2.99 -6.83
CA LYS A 30 -2.13 -2.82 -8.15
C LYS A 30 -3.07 -3.26 -9.29
N THR A 31 -3.70 -4.43 -9.13
CA THR A 31 -4.63 -4.95 -10.13
C THR A 31 -5.86 -4.06 -10.28
N ILE A 32 -6.40 -3.49 -9.20
CA ILE A 32 -7.51 -2.52 -9.29
C ILE A 32 -7.06 -1.29 -10.07
N ALA A 33 -5.87 -0.74 -9.79
CA ALA A 33 -5.35 0.41 -10.50
C ALA A 33 -5.15 0.16 -12.01
N GLU A 34 -4.68 -1.05 -12.36
CA GLU A 34 -4.55 -1.50 -13.75
C GLU A 34 -5.91 -1.61 -14.45
N ILE A 35 -6.93 -2.19 -13.78
CA ILE A 35 -8.29 -2.36 -14.34
C ILE A 35 -8.97 -1.01 -14.55
N GLU A 36 -8.86 -0.11 -13.56
CA GLU A 36 -9.48 1.23 -13.59
C GLU A 36 -8.65 2.23 -14.42
N ASP A 37 -7.50 1.81 -14.96
CA ASP A 37 -6.55 2.67 -15.71
C ASP A 37 -6.26 3.96 -14.97
N THR A 38 -5.86 3.85 -13.69
CA THR A 38 -5.62 4.98 -12.80
C THR A 38 -4.33 4.82 -11.99
N GLU A 39 -3.91 5.92 -11.36
CA GLU A 39 -2.69 5.92 -10.55
C GLU A 39 -2.87 5.13 -9.25
N LEU A 40 -1.82 4.38 -8.87
CA LEU A 40 -1.69 3.78 -7.55
C LEU A 40 -0.84 4.69 -6.65
N ILE A 41 -1.46 5.26 -5.63
CA ILE A 41 -0.80 6.04 -4.60
C ILE A 41 -0.68 5.18 -3.34
N ARG A 42 0.55 4.97 -2.85
CA ARG A 42 0.83 4.10 -1.71
C ARG A 42 1.25 4.91 -0.49
N LEU A 43 0.61 4.66 0.63
CA LEU A 43 1.01 5.04 1.97
C LEU A 43 1.44 3.78 2.73
N GLN A 44 2.74 3.63 3.00
CA GLN A 44 3.26 2.55 3.83
C GLN A 44 3.17 2.97 5.30
N CYS A 45 2.43 2.22 6.12
CA CYS A 45 2.37 2.46 7.55
C CYS A 45 3.57 1.84 8.27
N TYR A 46 4.00 2.51 9.33
CA TYR A 46 5.08 2.08 10.21
C TYR A 46 4.84 2.63 11.62
N GLU A 47 5.51 2.07 12.60
CA GLU A 47 5.40 2.50 13.99
C GLU A 47 5.86 3.96 14.16
N GLY A 48 5.01 4.80 14.77
CA GLY A 48 5.26 6.23 14.93
C GLY A 48 4.97 7.09 13.68
N LEU A 49 4.22 6.56 12.70
CA LEU A 49 3.72 7.36 11.59
C LEU A 49 2.74 8.40 12.11
N ASP A 50 3.10 9.68 12.00
CA ASP A 50 2.20 10.78 12.34
C ASP A 50 1.33 11.23 11.15
N ALA A 51 0.26 11.97 11.48
CA ALA A 51 -0.66 12.49 10.49
C ALA A 51 0.03 13.45 9.50
N ALA A 52 0.95 14.29 9.96
CA ALA A 52 1.64 15.26 9.12
C ALA A 52 2.46 14.55 8.04
N ALA A 53 3.23 13.49 8.41
CA ALA A 53 4.02 12.71 7.46
C ALA A 53 3.17 12.03 6.37
N ALA A 54 1.88 11.79 6.62
CA ALA A 54 0.97 11.18 5.67
C ALA A 54 0.25 12.20 4.76
N ILE A 55 0.12 13.47 5.20
CA ILE A 55 -0.65 14.51 4.51
C ILE A 55 0.25 15.41 3.68
N TYR A 56 1.14 16.17 4.32
CA TYR A 56 1.98 17.16 3.67
C TYR A 56 3.22 17.49 4.52
N GLU A 57 4.17 18.13 3.87
CA GLU A 57 5.34 18.73 4.49
C GLU A 57 5.65 20.05 3.81
N TRP A 58 6.07 21.06 4.58
CA TRP A 58 6.57 22.29 4.00
C TRP A 58 8.02 22.11 3.53
N ASN A 59 8.32 22.56 2.29
CA ASN A 59 9.68 22.57 1.78
C ASN A 59 10.48 23.72 2.40
N TYR A 60 10.88 23.54 3.65
CA TYR A 60 11.60 24.56 4.43
C TYR A 60 12.88 25.06 3.75
N GLN A 61 13.60 24.20 3.06
CA GLN A 61 14.80 24.62 2.34
C GLN A 61 14.46 25.61 1.23
N ARG A 62 13.43 25.32 0.45
CA ARG A 62 12.97 26.20 -0.61
C ARG A 62 12.37 27.50 -0.06
N GLN A 63 11.65 27.44 1.06
CA GLN A 63 11.16 28.62 1.77
C GLN A 63 12.29 29.52 2.21
N LEU A 64 13.33 28.98 2.86
CA LEU A 64 14.52 29.74 3.29
C LEU A 64 15.24 30.41 2.10
N LEU A 65 15.41 29.71 1.00
CA LEU A 65 16.00 30.29 -0.22
C LEU A 65 15.13 31.43 -0.78
N SER A 66 13.81 31.29 -0.78
CA SER A 66 12.87 32.32 -1.22
C SER A 66 12.92 33.56 -0.33
N ILE A 67 12.97 33.38 1.01
CA ILE A 67 13.11 34.47 1.97
C ILE A 67 14.42 35.24 1.72
N ARG A 68 15.54 34.53 1.60
CA ARG A 68 16.86 35.17 1.33
C ARG A 68 16.87 35.93 0.01
N ALA A 69 16.30 35.37 -1.06
CA ALA A 69 16.21 36.02 -2.34
C ALA A 69 15.30 37.27 -2.34
N SER A 70 14.37 37.34 -1.40
CA SER A 70 13.44 38.45 -1.24
C SER A 70 13.96 39.56 -0.30
N ALA A 71 15.01 39.30 0.48
CA ALA A 71 15.53 40.22 1.49
C ALA A 71 15.93 41.62 0.91
N ASP A 72 16.46 41.63 -0.31
CA ASP A 72 16.91 42.88 -0.99
C ASP A 72 15.84 43.44 -1.94
N SER A 73 14.66 42.83 -2.05
CA SER A 73 13.66 43.19 -3.07
C SER A 73 12.61 44.23 -2.62
N GLY A 74 12.68 44.71 -1.35
CA GLY A 74 11.70 45.68 -0.82
C GLY A 74 10.28 45.16 -0.71
N VAL A 75 10.06 43.85 -0.78
CA VAL A 75 8.76 43.19 -0.61
C VAL A 75 8.38 43.22 0.86
N SER A 76 7.11 43.54 1.18
CA SER A 76 6.65 43.55 2.58
C SER A 76 6.70 42.15 3.20
N PRO A 77 6.97 42.04 4.54
CA PRO A 77 6.99 40.75 5.24
C PRO A 77 5.74 39.90 5.04
N ASP A 78 4.56 40.49 5.08
CA ASP A 78 3.27 39.80 4.89
C ASP A 78 3.16 39.12 3.52
N LYS A 79 3.70 39.77 2.48
CA LYS A 79 3.71 39.17 1.12
C LYS A 79 4.68 37.99 1.02
N ILE A 80 5.81 38.09 1.75
CA ILE A 80 6.78 36.97 1.82
C ILE A 80 6.15 35.81 2.55
N GLU A 81 5.49 36.04 3.70
CA GLU A 81 4.81 35.02 4.49
C GLU A 81 3.72 34.32 3.69
N ASN A 82 2.79 35.07 3.08
CA ASN A 82 1.76 34.51 2.23
C ASN A 82 2.31 33.69 1.06
N ARG A 83 3.48 34.04 0.54
CA ARG A 83 4.12 33.32 -0.55
C ARG A 83 4.72 32.02 -0.07
N ILE A 84 5.50 32.03 1.03
CA ILE A 84 6.20 30.83 1.52
C ILE A 84 5.26 29.75 2.03
N PHE A 85 4.03 30.11 2.46
CA PHE A 85 2.95 29.20 2.84
C PHE A 85 1.94 28.97 1.70
N SER A 86 2.34 29.17 0.47
CA SER A 86 1.52 28.82 -0.71
C SER A 86 1.76 27.38 -1.15
N ARG A 87 0.87 26.87 -2.01
CA ARG A 87 1.01 25.53 -2.61
C ARG A 87 2.34 25.29 -3.32
N GLU A 88 3.03 26.33 -3.75
CA GLU A 88 4.35 26.24 -4.39
C GLU A 88 5.40 25.58 -3.48
N PHE A 89 5.27 25.73 -2.16
CA PHE A 89 6.21 25.21 -1.18
C PHE A 89 5.68 23.98 -0.43
N LEU A 90 4.50 23.50 -0.81
CA LEU A 90 3.88 22.33 -0.20
C LEU A 90 4.41 21.05 -0.88
N LEU A 91 4.90 20.12 -0.08
CA LEU A 91 5.23 18.76 -0.51
C LEU A 91 4.03 17.87 -0.18
N GLU A 92 3.28 17.50 -1.20
CA GLU A 92 2.11 16.64 -1.05
C GLU A 92 2.55 15.21 -0.71
N ARG A 93 2.04 14.72 0.42
CA ARG A 93 2.23 13.34 0.85
C ARG A 93 1.04 12.47 0.34
N PRO A 94 1.10 11.14 0.47
CA PRO A 94 0.14 10.25 -0.21
C PRO A 94 -1.33 10.57 0.01
N LEU A 95 -1.75 10.96 1.22
CA LEU A 95 -3.17 11.26 1.49
C LEU A 95 -3.63 12.52 0.76
N LEU A 96 -2.88 13.62 0.86
CA LEU A 96 -3.22 14.86 0.17
C LEU A 96 -3.17 14.68 -1.35
N ARG A 97 -2.14 14.00 -1.84
CA ARG A 97 -2.02 13.70 -3.26
C ARG A 97 -3.21 12.90 -3.78
N ALA A 98 -3.70 11.91 -3.00
CA ALA A 98 -4.82 11.09 -3.43
C ALA A 98 -6.13 11.87 -3.57
N ILE A 99 -6.42 12.82 -2.66
CA ILE A 99 -7.66 13.61 -2.73
C ILE A 99 -7.63 14.72 -3.78
N GLN A 100 -6.45 15.11 -4.26
CA GLN A 100 -6.32 16.20 -5.26
C GLN A 100 -6.33 15.70 -6.72
N GLN A 101 -6.41 14.39 -6.96
CA GLN A 101 -6.42 13.84 -8.32
C GLN A 101 -7.71 14.18 -9.05
N GLU A 102 -7.60 14.54 -10.34
CA GLU A 102 -8.75 14.76 -11.21
C GLU A 102 -9.49 13.45 -11.54
N ARG A 103 -8.76 12.33 -11.64
CA ARG A 103 -9.33 10.97 -11.76
C ARG A 103 -9.17 10.25 -10.44
N PRO A 104 -10.18 9.48 -9.99
CA PRO A 104 -10.08 8.72 -8.74
C PRO A 104 -8.85 7.79 -8.76
N PRO A 105 -7.83 8.03 -7.93
CA PRO A 105 -6.70 7.10 -7.83
C PRO A 105 -7.05 5.91 -6.96
N VAL A 106 -6.25 4.85 -7.01
CA VAL A 106 -6.25 3.83 -5.97
C VAL A 106 -5.30 4.27 -4.86
N LEU A 107 -5.84 4.54 -3.67
CA LEU A 107 -5.07 4.81 -2.46
C LEU A 107 -4.87 3.52 -1.68
N LEU A 108 -3.64 3.01 -1.69
CA LEU A 108 -3.23 1.86 -0.91
C LEU A 108 -2.63 2.32 0.43
N ILE A 109 -3.31 1.99 1.53
CA ILE A 109 -2.81 2.16 2.90
C ILE A 109 -2.29 0.80 3.34
N ASP A 110 -0.98 0.61 3.26
CA ASP A 110 -0.33 -0.68 3.41
C ASP A 110 0.16 -0.90 4.83
N GLU A 111 -0.14 -2.08 5.40
CA GLU A 111 0.20 -2.49 6.77
C GLU A 111 -0.33 -1.53 7.85
N ILE A 112 -1.63 -1.20 7.80
CA ILE A 112 -2.27 -0.26 8.74
C ILE A 112 -2.14 -0.72 10.21
N ASP A 113 -2.05 -2.00 10.45
CA ASP A 113 -1.83 -2.61 11.77
C ASP A 113 -0.45 -2.31 12.37
N ARG A 114 0.45 -1.63 11.65
CA ARG A 114 1.73 -1.10 12.16
C ARG A 114 1.64 0.34 12.65
N ALA A 115 0.59 1.07 12.28
CA ALA A 115 0.32 2.40 12.82
C ALA A 115 -0.35 2.29 14.18
N ASP A 116 -0.32 3.37 14.96
CA ASP A 116 -0.99 3.45 16.26
C ASP A 116 -2.49 3.78 16.12
N GLU A 117 -3.21 3.76 17.25
CA GLU A 117 -4.63 4.07 17.30
C GLU A 117 -4.93 5.55 16.99
N GLU A 118 -4.01 6.45 17.27
CA GLU A 118 -4.14 7.88 16.99
C GLU A 118 -4.16 8.12 15.48
N PHE A 119 -3.27 7.45 14.75
CA PHE A 119 -3.28 7.49 13.29
C PHE A 119 -4.55 6.84 12.69
N GLU A 120 -5.05 5.74 13.27
CA GLU A 120 -6.32 5.15 12.82
C GLU A 120 -7.49 6.14 13.00
N ALA A 121 -7.57 6.83 14.14
CA ALA A 121 -8.62 7.81 14.41
C ALA A 121 -8.57 8.97 13.40
N PHE A 122 -7.37 9.48 13.13
CA PHE A 122 -7.13 10.49 12.10
C PHE A 122 -7.54 10.01 10.69
N LEU A 123 -7.17 8.78 10.33
CA LEU A 123 -7.52 8.20 9.04
C LEU A 123 -9.04 8.04 8.88
N LEU A 124 -9.76 7.69 9.96
CA LEU A 124 -11.20 7.59 9.99
C LEU A 124 -11.89 8.92 9.66
N GLU A 125 -11.35 10.05 10.12
CA GLU A 125 -11.85 11.39 9.81
C GLU A 125 -11.69 11.67 8.31
N ILE A 126 -10.50 11.45 7.76
CA ILE A 126 -10.25 11.65 6.33
C ILE A 126 -11.12 10.76 5.44
N LEU A 127 -11.22 9.46 5.76
CA LEU A 127 -12.01 8.51 4.97
C LEU A 127 -13.51 8.74 5.04
N SER A 128 -14.01 9.56 6.00
CA SER A 128 -15.42 9.91 6.08
C SER A 128 -15.81 10.94 5.03
N ASP A 129 -15.05 12.01 4.95
CA ASP A 129 -15.41 13.20 4.18
C ASP A 129 -14.47 13.44 2.99
N PHE A 130 -13.37 12.68 2.91
CA PHE A 130 -12.32 12.85 1.92
C PHE A 130 -11.85 14.31 1.81
N GLN A 131 -11.62 14.91 2.97
CA GLN A 131 -11.13 16.29 3.09
C GLN A 131 -9.98 16.38 4.08
N ILE A 132 -9.11 17.35 3.86
CA ILE A 132 -7.94 17.62 4.70
C ILE A 132 -7.88 19.13 4.93
N THR A 133 -7.70 19.55 6.19
CA THR A 133 -7.51 20.95 6.53
C THR A 133 -6.03 21.23 6.78
N ILE A 134 -5.48 22.17 6.01
CA ILE A 134 -4.14 22.73 6.17
C ILE A 134 -4.31 24.13 6.74
N PRO A 135 -3.76 24.46 7.92
CA PRO A 135 -4.02 25.73 8.59
C PRO A 135 -3.84 26.96 7.70
N GLU A 136 -2.79 26.98 6.88
CA GLU A 136 -2.42 28.11 6.04
C GLU A 136 -3.17 28.15 4.69
N LEU A 137 -3.74 27.02 4.25
CA LEU A 137 -4.39 26.88 2.95
C LEU A 137 -5.89 26.62 3.03
N GLY A 138 -6.41 26.35 4.25
CA GLY A 138 -7.80 25.98 4.46
C GLY A 138 -8.10 24.52 4.15
N THR A 139 -9.38 24.19 3.99
CA THR A 139 -9.86 22.83 3.75
C THR A 139 -9.81 22.49 2.27
N ILE A 140 -9.16 21.37 1.97
CA ILE A 140 -9.06 20.77 0.64
C ILE A 140 -9.93 19.52 0.66
N ALA A 141 -10.99 19.51 -0.15
CA ALA A 141 -11.86 18.36 -0.32
C ALA A 141 -11.57 17.65 -1.64
N ALA A 142 -11.76 16.34 -1.67
CA ALA A 142 -11.61 15.56 -2.89
C ALA A 142 -12.71 15.91 -3.90
N THR A 143 -12.31 16.20 -5.13
CA THR A 143 -13.27 16.35 -6.25
C THR A 143 -13.84 14.98 -6.63
N ASN A 144 -12.98 13.97 -6.63
CA ASN A 144 -13.33 12.58 -6.88
C ASN A 144 -12.76 11.71 -5.76
N LYS A 145 -13.60 10.86 -5.16
CA LYS A 145 -13.19 9.99 -4.07
C LYS A 145 -12.20 8.93 -4.56
N PRO A 146 -11.04 8.76 -3.91
CA PRO A 146 -10.12 7.68 -4.24
C PRO A 146 -10.74 6.31 -3.91
N ILE A 147 -10.35 5.29 -4.67
CA ILE A 147 -10.61 3.89 -4.33
C ILE A 147 -9.63 3.49 -3.24
N VAL A 148 -10.11 3.24 -2.02
CA VAL A 148 -9.25 2.98 -0.86
C VAL A 148 -9.12 1.50 -0.59
N VAL A 149 -7.87 1.04 -0.55
CA VAL A 149 -7.49 -0.33 -0.18
C VAL A 149 -6.59 -0.26 1.06
N LEU A 150 -7.01 -0.89 2.16
CA LEU A 150 -6.21 -1.06 3.35
C LEU A 150 -5.70 -2.50 3.41
N THR A 151 -4.48 -2.70 3.87
CA THR A 151 -3.94 -4.03 4.16
C THR A 151 -3.52 -4.14 5.62
N ALA A 152 -3.70 -5.32 6.20
CA ALA A 152 -3.25 -5.67 7.54
C ALA A 152 -2.66 -7.08 7.56
N ASN A 153 -1.63 -7.31 8.38
CA ASN A 153 -1.00 -8.61 8.58
C ASN A 153 -1.54 -9.34 9.81
N GLY A 154 -2.41 -8.69 10.59
CA GLY A 154 -2.94 -9.24 11.84
C GLY A 154 -1.96 -9.17 13.00
N THR A 155 -0.97 -8.26 12.94
CA THR A 155 0.01 -8.05 14.02
C THR A 155 -0.60 -7.38 15.24
N ARG A 156 -1.67 -6.62 15.04
CA ARG A 156 -2.48 -5.93 16.03
C ARG A 156 -3.94 -5.92 15.59
N ASP A 157 -4.85 -5.95 16.54
CA ASP A 157 -6.27 -5.73 16.25
C ASP A 157 -6.52 -4.27 15.84
N LEU A 158 -7.23 -4.11 14.74
CA LEU A 158 -7.69 -2.81 14.29
C LEU A 158 -8.96 -2.39 15.04
N SER A 159 -9.17 -1.08 15.19
CA SER A 159 -10.33 -0.55 15.88
C SER A 159 -11.64 -0.99 15.20
N ASP A 160 -12.67 -1.22 16.00
CA ASP A 160 -14.02 -1.54 15.52
C ASP A 160 -14.56 -0.44 14.60
N ALA A 161 -14.20 0.82 14.86
CA ALA A 161 -14.60 1.97 14.06
C ALA A 161 -14.07 1.86 12.63
N LEU A 162 -12.80 1.50 12.45
CA LEU A 162 -12.19 1.30 11.13
C LEU A 162 -12.80 0.08 10.43
N ARG A 163 -12.92 -1.05 11.13
CA ARG A 163 -13.50 -2.29 10.57
C ARG A 163 -14.92 -2.08 10.05
N ARG A 164 -15.79 -1.35 10.79
CA ARG A 164 -17.18 -1.08 10.38
C ARG A 164 -17.30 -0.18 9.14
N ARG A 165 -16.31 0.64 8.85
CA ARG A 165 -16.30 1.50 7.66
C ARG A 165 -15.82 0.78 6.42
N CYS A 166 -15.09 -0.30 6.56
CA CYS A 166 -14.51 -1.06 5.46
C CYS A 166 -15.39 -2.25 5.04
N ILE A 167 -15.28 -2.66 3.79
CA ILE A 167 -15.66 -4.00 3.36
C ILE A 167 -14.49 -4.93 3.69
N TYR A 168 -14.71 -5.85 4.60
CA TYR A 168 -13.66 -6.77 5.07
C TYR A 168 -13.53 -7.99 4.17
N SER A 169 -12.30 -8.38 3.88
CA SER A 169 -11.98 -9.62 3.18
C SER A 169 -10.71 -10.25 3.73
N HIS A 170 -10.83 -11.45 4.30
CA HIS A 170 -9.67 -12.24 4.66
C HIS A 170 -8.98 -12.84 3.43
N VAL A 171 -7.65 -12.74 3.37
CA VAL A 171 -6.82 -13.24 2.27
C VAL A 171 -5.94 -14.38 2.79
N PRO A 172 -6.41 -15.64 2.72
CA PRO A 172 -5.61 -16.79 3.14
C PRO A 172 -4.48 -17.07 2.12
N PHE A 173 -3.51 -17.88 2.52
CA PHE A 173 -2.57 -18.47 1.56
C PHE A 173 -3.32 -19.14 0.42
N PRO A 174 -2.83 -19.05 -0.82
CA PRO A 174 -3.44 -19.73 -1.95
C PRO A 174 -3.41 -21.25 -1.77
N ASP A 175 -4.38 -21.92 -2.33
CA ASP A 175 -4.33 -23.36 -2.47
C ASP A 175 -3.22 -23.77 -3.47
N ARG A 176 -2.92 -25.07 -3.50
CA ARG A 176 -1.88 -25.63 -4.35
C ARG A 176 -2.08 -25.31 -5.83
N ALA A 177 -3.30 -25.36 -6.31
CA ALA A 177 -3.61 -25.12 -7.72
C ALA A 177 -3.38 -23.66 -8.10
N THR A 178 -3.83 -22.74 -7.27
CA THR A 178 -3.61 -21.29 -7.44
C THR A 178 -2.14 -20.93 -7.35
N GLU A 179 -1.39 -21.49 -6.37
CA GLU A 179 0.03 -21.22 -6.22
C GLU A 179 0.85 -21.73 -7.40
N LEU A 180 0.54 -22.93 -7.92
CA LEU A 180 1.12 -23.45 -9.17
C LEU A 180 0.82 -22.54 -10.37
N ALA A 181 -0.40 -22.01 -10.46
CA ALA A 181 -0.76 -21.08 -11.54
C ALA A 181 0.04 -19.78 -11.47
N ILE A 182 0.20 -19.22 -10.26
CA ILE A 182 1.01 -18.03 -10.01
C ILE A 182 2.47 -18.31 -10.41
N LEU A 183 3.02 -19.44 -9.97
CA LEU A 183 4.41 -19.80 -10.24
C LEU A 183 4.68 -19.95 -11.75
N ARG A 184 3.78 -20.62 -12.48
CA ARG A 184 3.88 -20.77 -13.95
C ARG A 184 3.82 -19.43 -14.68
N MET A 185 3.01 -18.50 -14.20
CA MET A 185 2.88 -17.17 -14.80
C MET A 185 4.11 -16.29 -14.54
N ARG A 186 4.71 -16.40 -13.34
CA ARG A 186 5.80 -15.52 -12.89
C ARG A 186 7.20 -16.09 -13.18
N ALA A 187 7.32 -17.40 -13.31
CA ALA A 187 8.56 -18.13 -13.60
C ALA A 187 8.29 -19.21 -14.69
N PRO A 188 8.01 -18.79 -15.92
CA PRO A 188 7.63 -19.70 -17.03
C PRO A 188 8.77 -20.63 -17.45
N GLU A 189 10.01 -20.33 -17.08
CA GLU A 189 11.22 -21.12 -17.33
C GLU A 189 11.32 -22.39 -16.48
N LEU A 190 10.55 -22.47 -15.39
CA LEU A 190 10.56 -23.66 -14.52
C LEU A 190 9.92 -24.87 -15.19
N SER A 191 10.57 -26.03 -15.02
CA SER A 191 9.93 -27.28 -15.41
C SER A 191 8.64 -27.51 -14.60
N PRO A 192 7.58 -28.09 -15.19
CA PRO A 192 6.34 -28.40 -14.46
C PRO A 192 6.57 -29.29 -13.21
N ARG A 193 7.58 -30.16 -13.29
CA ARG A 193 7.97 -31.06 -12.19
C ARG A 193 8.58 -30.28 -11.04
N LEU A 194 9.57 -29.43 -11.30
CA LEU A 194 10.22 -28.59 -10.29
C LEU A 194 9.22 -27.62 -9.63
N ALA A 195 8.36 -26.96 -10.43
CA ALA A 195 7.30 -26.11 -9.93
C ALA A 195 6.36 -26.86 -8.97
N GLY A 196 5.97 -28.09 -9.33
CA GLY A 196 5.14 -28.95 -8.48
C GLY A 196 5.79 -29.37 -7.17
N GLN A 197 7.10 -29.60 -7.17
CA GLN A 197 7.89 -29.94 -5.99
C GLN A 197 8.06 -28.71 -5.06
N ILE A 198 8.40 -27.55 -5.61
CA ILE A 198 8.53 -26.29 -4.86
C ILE A 198 7.23 -26.00 -4.11
N VAL A 199 6.09 -25.97 -4.84
CA VAL A 199 4.79 -25.70 -4.22
C VAL A 199 4.44 -26.78 -3.20
N GLY A 200 4.68 -28.04 -3.50
CA GLY A 200 4.43 -29.14 -2.54
C GLY A 200 5.23 -28.97 -1.24
N PHE A 201 6.48 -28.59 -1.34
CA PHE A 201 7.34 -28.35 -0.19
C PHE A 201 6.89 -27.13 0.62
N VAL A 202 6.63 -26.00 -0.03
CA VAL A 202 6.16 -24.78 0.65
C VAL A 202 4.81 -25.02 1.35
N GLN A 203 3.88 -25.71 0.70
CA GLN A 203 2.60 -26.10 1.29
C GLN A 203 2.77 -27.02 2.52
N SER A 204 3.78 -27.89 2.52
CA SER A 204 4.06 -28.74 3.70
C SER A 204 4.65 -27.93 4.85
N ILE A 205 5.61 -27.04 4.56
CA ILE A 205 6.21 -26.16 5.57
C ILE A 205 5.17 -25.27 6.25
N ARG A 206 4.21 -24.73 5.49
CA ARG A 206 3.13 -23.87 6.06
C ARG A 206 2.24 -24.60 7.06
N LYS A 207 2.23 -25.93 7.09
CA LYS A 207 1.48 -26.72 8.07
C LYS A 207 2.21 -26.89 9.39
N GLU A 208 3.52 -26.67 9.36
CA GLU A 208 4.34 -26.72 10.56
C GLU A 208 4.09 -25.48 11.43
N ASP A 209 4.39 -25.62 12.73
CA ASP A 209 4.30 -24.52 13.68
C ASP A 209 5.51 -23.61 13.57
N LEU A 210 5.48 -22.71 12.58
CA LEU A 210 6.51 -21.73 12.31
C LEU A 210 6.10 -20.36 12.76
N GLU A 211 7.02 -19.64 13.36
CA GLU A 211 6.84 -18.25 13.75
C GLU A 211 6.49 -17.37 12.52
N LYS A 212 7.12 -17.65 11.39
CA LYS A 212 6.82 -16.98 10.11
C LYS A 212 6.68 -18.01 8.99
N LYS A 213 5.49 -18.07 8.40
CA LYS A 213 5.22 -18.97 7.27
C LYS A 213 5.66 -18.30 5.97
N PRO A 214 6.28 -19.07 5.03
CA PRO A 214 6.69 -18.52 3.74
C PRO A 214 5.50 -18.06 2.91
N GLY A 215 5.54 -16.84 2.41
CA GLY A 215 4.55 -16.29 1.50
C GLY A 215 4.79 -16.69 0.04
N ILE A 216 4.00 -16.09 -0.87
CA ILE A 216 4.17 -16.31 -2.32
C ILE A 216 5.46 -15.65 -2.82
N ALA A 217 5.87 -14.52 -2.24
CA ALA A 217 7.11 -13.84 -2.62
C ALA A 217 8.31 -14.76 -2.39
N GLU A 218 8.42 -15.35 -1.20
CA GLU A 218 9.48 -16.30 -0.86
C GLU A 218 9.43 -17.55 -1.74
N THR A 219 8.23 -18.04 -2.11
CA THR A 219 8.09 -19.15 -3.07
C THR A 219 8.66 -18.78 -4.45
N LEU A 220 8.40 -17.55 -4.93
CA LEU A 220 8.91 -17.06 -6.22
C LEU A 220 10.42 -16.84 -6.18
N ASP A 221 10.96 -16.27 -5.11
CA ASP A 221 12.39 -16.04 -4.94
C ASP A 221 13.15 -17.36 -4.92
N TRP A 222 12.63 -18.35 -4.19
CA TRP A 222 13.21 -19.68 -4.18
C TRP A 222 13.14 -20.36 -5.54
N ALA A 223 12.02 -20.24 -6.23
CA ALA A 223 11.86 -20.74 -7.59
C ALA A 223 12.87 -20.13 -8.57
N ALA A 224 13.06 -18.79 -8.50
CA ALA A 224 14.03 -18.09 -9.33
C ALA A 224 15.48 -18.54 -9.04
N ALA A 225 15.81 -18.75 -7.76
CA ALA A 225 17.12 -19.24 -7.35
C ALA A 225 17.41 -20.65 -7.91
N LEU A 226 16.45 -21.58 -7.80
CA LEU A 226 16.59 -22.95 -8.31
C LEU A 226 16.66 -22.99 -9.85
N ALA A 227 15.88 -22.14 -10.53
CA ALA A 227 15.98 -21.99 -11.98
C ALA A 227 17.35 -21.45 -12.41
N GLY A 228 17.87 -20.45 -11.68
CA GLY A 228 19.20 -19.87 -11.92
C GLY A 228 20.37 -20.90 -11.74
N LEU A 229 20.17 -21.91 -10.88
CA LEU A 229 21.10 -23.03 -10.72
C LEU A 229 20.95 -24.11 -11.80
N GLY A 230 19.97 -23.96 -12.71
CA GLY A 230 19.73 -24.92 -13.79
C GLY A 230 19.09 -26.23 -13.34
N LEU A 231 18.59 -26.30 -12.10
CA LEU A 231 17.97 -27.52 -11.56
C LEU A 231 16.63 -27.80 -12.23
N LYS A 232 16.40 -29.05 -12.56
CA LYS A 232 15.14 -29.56 -13.13
C LYS A 232 14.29 -30.30 -12.10
N ASP A 233 14.90 -30.70 -10.99
CA ASP A 233 14.33 -31.52 -9.93
C ASP A 233 15.01 -31.19 -8.59
N LEU A 234 14.27 -31.18 -7.48
CA LEU A 234 14.83 -30.99 -6.11
C LEU A 234 15.67 -32.19 -5.61
N THR A 235 15.67 -33.30 -6.33
CA THR A 235 16.51 -34.48 -6.00
C THR A 235 17.88 -34.42 -6.67
N GLU A 236 18.13 -33.46 -7.58
CA GLU A 236 19.44 -33.24 -8.18
C GLU A 236 20.35 -32.55 -7.17
N ASP A 237 21.58 -33.09 -7.02
CA ASP A 237 22.62 -32.46 -6.22
C ASP A 237 23.19 -31.27 -7.02
N PRO A 238 23.12 -30.02 -6.55
CA PRO A 238 23.60 -28.85 -7.29
C PRO A 238 25.13 -28.78 -7.39
N VAL A 239 25.85 -29.72 -6.74
CA VAL A 239 27.34 -29.76 -6.65
C VAL A 239 27.92 -30.95 -7.41
N ALA A 240 27.14 -31.72 -8.17
CA ALA A 240 27.63 -32.83 -8.98
C ALA A 240 28.05 -32.38 -10.38
#